data_1db2c8fb4ae13411c38ddf6b02cbd83d
#
_entry.id   1db2c8fb4ae13411c38ddf6b02cbd83d
#
_cell.length_a   1.000
_cell.length_b   1.000
_cell.length_c   1.000
_cell.angle_alpha   90.00
_cell.angle_beta   90.00
_cell.angle_gamma   90.00
#
_symmetry.space_group_name_H-M   'P 1'
#
loop_
_entity.id
_entity.type
_entity.pdbx_description
1 polymer ?
#
loop_
_entity_poly.entity_id
_entity_poly.type
_entity_poly.pdbx_seq_one_letter_code
_entity_poly.pdbx_strand_id
1 'polypeptide(L)'
;MNAQSETPILDPRALDAEWARIAMLVSLVETERAGAEPPDGFAERFAECGEGVAANRAAGVWAGLAGAVAPELLESFVHLDLDLLAAALAPEARPALGARIHALQPQLGGPWPCLAVLEELLMLADGADVAALYDRLAPTAPLVAAGLVRMSGEGPYQQVRSTALAQSAALGRVTNLTPPPGAVLETRRARWRDLVLPERTLAALRDFVAWLRFRDQIIAWGGRPAGGPLALLTGASGTGKSLAAMVIAAELSEATGAPWALYTLDLGRVMSKYVGETEENLNRLLEALDGRRAILQIDEADGLFGKRGEVTDARDRYANLEVSHMLSRFERHAGPVILTTNLRANIDAAFLRRFQMVIDFPSPDSTARAALWSALIPPGAPRDPALDMAELASAARLSGGAILNAAHYAAILAREAGEPVAHRHLARAVWAELGKENRQIRRSEVGSLAAHLEEEA
;
A
#
# COMPACT_ATOMS: atom_id res chain seq x y z
N MET A 1 -25.10 -19.54 14.42
CA MET A 1 -24.03 -20.00 15.32
C MET A 1 -22.74 -19.40 14.77
N ASN A 2 -22.33 -18.26 15.35
CA ASN A 2 -21.17 -17.47 14.93
C ASN A 2 -19.90 -18.15 15.45
N ALA A 3 -19.20 -18.88 14.61
CA ALA A 3 -17.78 -19.12 14.80
C ALA A 3 -17.06 -17.94 14.15
N GLN A 4 -16.78 -16.90 14.94
CA GLN A 4 -15.74 -15.95 14.62
C GLN A 4 -14.45 -16.76 14.56
N SER A 5 -13.90 -16.98 13.36
CA SER A 5 -12.53 -17.45 13.20
C SER A 5 -11.64 -16.27 13.64
N GLU A 6 -11.35 -16.25 14.94
CA GLU A 6 -10.26 -15.43 15.46
C GLU A 6 -9.02 -15.84 14.68
N THR A 7 -8.47 -14.93 13.91
CA THR A 7 -7.10 -15.04 13.40
C THR A 7 -6.26 -15.33 14.64
N PRO A 8 -5.53 -16.46 14.73
CA PRO A 8 -4.77 -16.77 15.92
C PRO A 8 -3.82 -15.59 16.17
N ILE A 9 -3.97 -14.95 17.32
CA ILE A 9 -3.03 -13.94 17.80
C ILE A 9 -1.71 -14.70 17.93
N LEU A 10 -0.79 -14.45 16.99
CA LEU A 10 0.56 -15.01 17.04
C LEU A 10 1.16 -14.62 18.39
N ASP A 11 1.38 -15.59 19.25
CA ASP A 11 2.14 -15.38 20.47
C ASP A 11 3.57 -15.01 20.06
N PRO A 12 4.06 -13.79 20.36
CA PRO A 12 5.42 -13.38 19.99
C PRO A 12 6.51 -14.30 20.56
N ARG A 13 6.18 -15.11 21.56
CA ARG A 13 7.07 -16.08 22.21
C ARG A 13 7.07 -17.46 21.54
N ALA A 14 6.14 -17.72 20.67
CA ALA A 14 6.02 -19.03 20.01
C ALA A 14 7.30 -19.42 19.26
N LEU A 15 7.99 -18.44 18.67
CA LEU A 15 9.24 -18.64 17.93
C LEU A 15 10.52 -18.48 18.80
N ASP A 16 10.41 -18.33 20.11
CA ASP A 16 11.59 -18.13 20.99
C ASP A 16 12.59 -19.28 20.91
N ALA A 17 12.12 -20.51 20.71
CA ALA A 17 12.99 -21.66 20.53
C ALA A 17 13.80 -21.60 19.22
N GLU A 18 13.21 -21.08 18.14
CA GLU A 18 13.91 -20.85 16.87
C GLU A 18 15.05 -19.84 17.07
N TRP A 19 14.78 -18.74 17.76
CA TRP A 19 15.80 -17.71 18.04
C TRP A 19 16.89 -18.23 18.98
N ALA A 20 16.53 -19.04 19.97
CA ALA A 20 17.51 -19.66 20.87
C ALA A 20 18.43 -20.61 20.09
N ARG A 21 17.89 -21.42 19.18
CA ARG A 21 18.68 -22.32 18.33
C ARG A 21 19.66 -21.52 17.45
N ILE A 22 19.19 -20.50 16.75
CA ILE A 22 20.06 -19.65 15.91
C ILE A 22 21.16 -18.97 16.78
N ALA A 23 20.81 -18.50 17.99
CA ALA A 23 21.79 -17.90 18.90
C ALA A 23 22.86 -18.89 19.35
N MET A 24 22.52 -20.16 19.56
CA MET A 24 23.49 -21.22 19.87
C MET A 24 24.38 -21.56 18.68
N LEU A 25 23.84 -21.64 17.48
CA LEU A 25 24.60 -21.82 16.24
C LEU A 25 25.61 -20.67 16.03
N VAL A 26 25.16 -19.41 16.22
CA VAL A 26 26.07 -18.25 16.15
C VAL A 26 27.18 -18.36 17.20
N SER A 27 26.86 -18.78 18.45
CA SER A 27 27.87 -18.99 19.49
C SER A 27 28.89 -20.07 19.10
N LEU A 28 28.44 -21.14 18.47
CA LEU A 28 29.32 -22.19 18.00
C LEU A 28 30.33 -21.68 16.95
N VAL A 29 29.84 -20.99 15.92
CA VAL A 29 30.68 -20.39 14.87
C VAL A 29 31.65 -19.35 15.46
N GLU A 30 31.22 -18.51 16.41
CA GLU A 30 32.09 -17.57 17.11
C GLU A 30 33.23 -18.30 17.84
N THR A 31 32.90 -19.40 18.52
CA THR A 31 33.86 -20.22 19.27
C THR A 31 34.85 -20.91 18.35
N GLU A 32 34.40 -21.54 17.25
CA GLU A 32 35.24 -22.18 16.25
C GLU A 32 36.18 -21.19 15.58
N ARG A 33 35.71 -20.04 15.16
CA ARG A 33 36.53 -18.97 14.58
C ARG A 33 37.56 -18.39 15.55
N ALA A 34 37.28 -18.45 16.85
CA ALA A 34 38.23 -18.07 17.89
C ALA A 34 39.24 -19.19 18.23
N GLY A 35 39.09 -20.39 17.64
CA GLY A 35 39.94 -21.56 17.94
C GLY A 35 39.71 -22.06 19.38
N ALA A 36 38.57 -21.83 19.98
CA ALA A 36 38.20 -22.25 21.34
C ALA A 36 37.30 -23.49 21.29
N GLU A 37 37.20 -24.19 22.41
CA GLU A 37 36.23 -25.28 22.58
C GLU A 37 34.89 -24.73 23.09
N PRO A 38 33.75 -25.34 22.66
CA PRO A 38 32.46 -24.97 23.20
C PRO A 38 32.40 -25.16 24.72
N PRO A 39 31.60 -24.35 25.44
CA PRO A 39 31.46 -24.47 26.90
C PRO A 39 30.91 -25.85 27.31
N ASP A 40 31.30 -26.31 28.50
CA ASP A 40 30.78 -27.57 29.07
C ASP A 40 29.26 -27.64 29.05
N GLY A 41 28.73 -28.81 28.65
CA GLY A 41 27.29 -29.04 28.51
C GLY A 41 26.65 -28.30 27.31
N PHE A 42 27.43 -27.78 26.34
CA PHE A 42 26.87 -27.12 25.17
C PHE A 42 26.11 -28.12 24.29
N ALA A 43 26.66 -29.32 24.07
CA ALA A 43 26.05 -30.33 23.22
C ALA A 43 24.68 -30.77 23.75
N GLU A 44 24.54 -30.99 25.07
CA GLU A 44 23.27 -31.35 25.70
C GLU A 44 22.24 -30.24 25.52
N ARG A 45 22.60 -28.99 25.84
CA ARG A 45 21.69 -27.83 25.68
C ARG A 45 21.31 -27.61 24.22
N PHE A 46 22.20 -27.86 23.28
CA PHE A 46 21.92 -27.73 21.87
C PHE A 46 20.92 -28.81 21.39
N ALA A 47 21.10 -30.05 21.87
CA ALA A 47 20.16 -31.14 21.61
C ALA A 47 18.76 -30.86 22.17
N GLU A 48 18.67 -30.43 23.44
CA GLU A 48 17.40 -30.05 24.07
C GLU A 48 16.70 -28.92 23.31
N CYS A 49 17.46 -27.91 22.88
CA CYS A 49 16.94 -26.81 22.07
C CYS A 49 16.41 -27.30 20.72
N GLY A 50 17.11 -28.23 20.08
CA GLY A 50 16.69 -28.86 18.81
C GLY A 50 15.41 -29.65 18.95
N GLU A 51 15.26 -30.44 20.03
CA GLU A 51 14.01 -31.15 20.34
C GLU A 51 12.85 -30.17 20.57
N GLY A 52 13.10 -29.08 21.31
CA GLY A 52 12.10 -28.02 21.52
C GLY A 52 11.64 -27.35 20.22
N VAL A 53 12.57 -27.06 19.29
CA VAL A 53 12.24 -26.54 17.96
C VAL A 53 11.41 -27.54 17.17
N ALA A 54 11.81 -28.83 17.14
CA ALA A 54 11.07 -29.86 16.42
C ALA A 54 9.63 -30.01 16.96
N ALA A 55 9.47 -30.03 18.30
CA ALA A 55 8.15 -30.10 18.93
C ALA A 55 7.27 -28.89 18.60
N ASN A 56 7.82 -27.67 18.64
CA ASN A 56 7.09 -26.44 18.30
C ASN A 56 6.70 -26.40 16.82
N ARG A 57 7.57 -26.85 15.92
CA ARG A 57 7.26 -26.98 14.49
C ARG A 57 6.14 -27.97 14.25
N ALA A 58 6.16 -29.12 14.90
CA ALA A 58 5.09 -30.12 14.85
C ALA A 58 3.77 -29.59 15.42
N ALA A 59 3.84 -28.71 16.44
CA ALA A 59 2.67 -28.02 16.99
C ALA A 59 2.17 -26.86 16.13
N GLY A 60 2.78 -26.58 14.97
CA GLY A 60 2.35 -25.56 14.03
C GLY A 60 2.77 -24.14 14.38
N VAL A 61 3.94 -23.96 15.00
CA VAL A 61 4.49 -22.62 15.36
C VAL A 61 4.57 -21.65 14.17
N TRP A 62 4.69 -22.17 12.94
CA TRP A 62 4.69 -21.41 11.70
C TRP A 62 3.31 -21.25 11.05
N ALA A 63 2.22 -21.54 11.78
CA ALA A 63 0.86 -21.45 11.24
C ALA A 63 0.48 -20.06 10.72
N GLY A 64 1.14 -18.99 11.21
CA GLY A 64 0.95 -17.64 10.67
C GLY A 64 1.30 -17.49 9.19
N LEU A 65 2.12 -18.38 8.63
CA LEU A 65 2.42 -18.40 7.21
C LEU A 65 1.23 -18.85 6.34
N ALA A 66 0.31 -19.64 6.88
CA ALA A 66 -0.84 -20.19 6.14
C ALA A 66 -1.77 -19.11 5.55
N GLY A 67 -1.81 -17.90 6.16
CA GLY A 67 -2.56 -16.76 5.61
C GLY A 67 -1.79 -15.93 4.57
N ALA A 68 -0.48 -16.19 4.40
CA ALA A 68 0.40 -15.38 3.56
C ALA A 68 0.98 -16.16 2.36
N VAL A 69 0.97 -17.48 2.41
CA VAL A 69 1.59 -18.38 1.44
C VAL A 69 0.55 -19.36 0.90
N ALA A 70 0.61 -19.64 -0.41
CA ALA A 70 -0.25 -20.63 -1.02
C ALA A 70 -0.04 -22.03 -0.37
N PRO A 71 -1.12 -22.77 -0.08
CA PRO A 71 -1.03 -24.06 0.62
C PRO A 71 -0.03 -25.04 -0.03
N GLU A 72 -0.02 -25.12 -1.35
CA GLU A 72 0.86 -26.03 -2.10
C GLU A 72 2.35 -25.71 -1.90
N LEU A 73 2.69 -24.41 -1.75
CA LEU A 73 4.06 -23.99 -1.44
C LEU A 73 4.41 -24.30 0.01
N LEU A 74 3.47 -24.07 0.93
CA LEU A 74 3.70 -24.31 2.35
C LEU A 74 3.90 -25.82 2.64
N GLU A 75 3.14 -26.68 1.98
CA GLU A 75 3.30 -28.15 2.06
C GLU A 75 4.64 -28.64 1.49
N SER A 76 5.28 -27.87 0.60
CA SER A 76 6.58 -28.21 0.02
C SER A 76 7.77 -27.81 0.89
N PHE A 77 7.54 -27.13 2.02
CA PHE A 77 8.60 -26.72 2.92
C PHE A 77 9.19 -27.91 3.66
N VAL A 78 10.51 -27.98 3.68
CA VAL A 78 11.28 -28.93 4.47
C VAL A 78 11.92 -28.24 5.68
N HIS A 79 12.55 -29.01 6.55
CA HIS A 79 13.21 -28.46 7.74
C HIS A 79 14.24 -27.38 7.41
N LEU A 80 15.01 -27.54 6.34
CA LEU A 80 15.99 -26.57 5.90
C LEU A 80 15.35 -25.23 5.52
N ASP A 81 14.16 -25.22 4.89
CA ASP A 81 13.46 -23.97 4.57
C ASP A 81 13.09 -23.20 5.84
N LEU A 82 12.63 -23.91 6.87
CA LEU A 82 12.30 -23.26 8.14
C LEU A 82 13.54 -22.76 8.87
N ASP A 83 14.66 -23.45 8.76
CA ASP A 83 15.95 -23.00 9.29
C ASP A 83 16.44 -21.73 8.59
N LEU A 84 16.36 -21.69 7.26
CA LEU A 84 16.71 -20.53 6.46
C LEU A 84 15.80 -19.33 6.74
N LEU A 85 14.51 -19.59 6.86
CA LEU A 85 13.54 -18.54 7.21
C LEU A 85 13.78 -17.99 8.62
N ALA A 86 14.06 -18.87 9.60
CA ALA A 86 14.41 -18.47 10.95
C ALA A 86 15.69 -17.63 10.98
N ALA A 87 16.73 -18.06 10.26
CA ALA A 87 17.99 -17.31 10.17
C ALA A 87 17.79 -15.92 9.51
N ALA A 88 16.98 -15.84 8.47
CA ALA A 88 16.67 -14.58 7.79
C ALA A 88 15.80 -13.62 8.64
N LEU A 89 14.93 -14.16 9.53
CA LEU A 89 14.08 -13.38 10.43
C LEU A 89 14.77 -13.02 11.75
N ALA A 90 15.80 -13.77 12.16
CA ALA A 90 16.48 -13.58 13.44
C ALA A 90 16.96 -12.14 13.72
N PRO A 91 17.56 -11.42 12.75
CA PRO A 91 17.95 -10.02 12.95
C PRO A 91 16.78 -9.09 13.28
N GLU A 92 15.64 -9.34 12.70
CA GLU A 92 14.43 -8.54 12.89
C GLU A 92 13.70 -8.90 14.18
N ALA A 93 13.71 -10.17 14.55
CA ALA A 93 13.10 -10.67 15.77
C ALA A 93 13.93 -10.30 17.02
N ARG A 94 15.24 -10.42 16.91
CA ARG A 94 16.23 -10.24 17.98
C ARG A 94 17.42 -9.40 17.47
N PRO A 95 17.37 -8.06 17.55
CA PRO A 95 18.41 -7.18 17.02
C PRO A 95 19.81 -7.46 17.55
N ALA A 96 19.93 -7.90 18.82
CA ALA A 96 21.19 -8.29 19.43
C ALA A 96 21.80 -9.52 18.72
N LEU A 97 20.98 -10.47 18.26
CA LEU A 97 21.42 -11.61 17.48
C LEU A 97 21.84 -11.18 16.07
N GLY A 98 21.12 -10.24 15.47
CA GLY A 98 21.50 -9.62 14.20
C GLY A 98 22.88 -8.95 14.26
N ALA A 99 23.20 -8.24 15.36
CA ALA A 99 24.52 -7.65 15.57
C ALA A 99 25.63 -8.70 15.64
N ARG A 100 25.39 -9.85 16.25
CA ARG A 100 26.34 -10.97 16.29
C ARG A 100 26.51 -11.62 14.90
N ILE A 101 25.44 -11.84 14.15
CA ILE A 101 25.51 -12.33 12.77
C ILE A 101 26.32 -11.35 11.91
N HIS A 102 26.08 -10.04 12.04
CA HIS A 102 26.87 -9.03 11.32
C HIS A 102 28.36 -9.10 11.68
N ALA A 103 28.70 -9.35 12.94
CA ALA A 103 30.10 -9.49 13.38
C ALA A 103 30.82 -10.69 12.71
N LEU A 104 30.10 -11.73 12.29
CA LEU A 104 30.66 -12.84 11.51
C LEU A 104 30.98 -12.46 10.04
N GLN A 105 30.40 -11.38 9.54
CA GLN A 105 30.52 -10.92 8.15
C GLN A 105 30.65 -9.39 8.05
N PRO A 106 31.64 -8.76 8.71
CA PRO A 106 31.72 -7.30 8.88
C PRO A 106 31.91 -6.52 7.58
N GLN A 107 32.33 -7.20 6.51
CA GLN A 107 32.49 -6.63 5.17
C GLN A 107 31.17 -6.41 4.43
N LEU A 108 30.05 -6.97 4.92
CA LEU A 108 28.74 -6.87 4.29
C LEU A 108 27.89 -5.80 5.00
N GLY A 109 27.04 -5.13 4.24
CA GLY A 109 26.11 -4.14 4.78
C GLY A 109 24.87 -4.79 5.42
N GLY A 110 24.78 -4.76 6.75
CA GLY A 110 23.60 -5.19 7.48
C GLY A 110 23.67 -6.55 8.17
N PRO A 111 22.66 -6.90 8.97
CA PRO A 111 22.70 -8.01 9.91
C PRO A 111 22.22 -9.35 9.33
N TRP A 112 21.82 -9.40 8.05
CA TRP A 112 21.28 -10.62 7.44
C TRP A 112 22.39 -11.57 7.04
N PRO A 113 22.27 -12.88 7.33
CA PRO A 113 23.31 -13.84 7.04
C PRO A 113 23.51 -13.98 5.52
N CYS A 114 24.76 -14.06 5.07
CA CYS A 114 25.09 -14.46 3.70
C CYS A 114 25.20 -15.99 3.58
N LEU A 115 25.27 -16.50 2.34
CA LEU A 115 25.33 -17.94 2.08
C LEU A 115 26.51 -18.58 2.80
N ALA A 116 27.72 -17.99 2.72
CA ALA A 116 28.89 -18.51 3.40
C ALA A 116 28.75 -18.62 4.92
N VAL A 117 28.07 -17.63 5.55
CA VAL A 117 27.77 -17.69 6.98
C VAL A 117 26.66 -18.71 7.29
N LEU A 118 25.69 -18.91 6.39
CA LEU A 118 24.67 -19.94 6.54
C LEU A 118 25.24 -21.35 6.44
N GLU A 119 26.24 -21.59 5.56
CA GLU A 119 26.98 -22.86 5.48
C GLU A 119 27.63 -23.19 6.83
N GLU A 120 28.31 -22.24 7.46
CA GLU A 120 28.88 -22.41 8.79
C GLU A 120 27.81 -22.59 9.89
N LEU A 121 26.79 -21.72 9.92
CA LEU A 121 25.71 -21.76 10.93
C LEU A 121 24.93 -23.07 10.89
N LEU A 122 24.66 -23.62 9.72
CA LEU A 122 23.92 -24.86 9.56
C LEU A 122 24.81 -26.09 9.59
N MET A 123 26.13 -25.89 9.82
CA MET A 123 27.14 -26.96 9.90
C MET A 123 27.09 -27.87 8.67
N LEU A 124 27.00 -27.31 7.48
CA LEU A 124 26.97 -28.06 6.22
C LEU A 124 28.35 -28.53 5.87
N ALA A 125 28.64 -29.77 6.16
CA ALA A 125 30.02 -30.32 6.08
C ALA A 125 30.37 -30.91 4.73
N ASP A 126 29.43 -31.33 3.92
CA ASP A 126 29.66 -31.94 2.64
C ASP A 126 29.10 -31.14 1.46
N GLY A 127 29.57 -31.45 0.25
CA GLY A 127 29.16 -30.73 -0.96
C GLY A 127 27.72 -30.97 -1.35
N ALA A 128 27.07 -32.03 -0.89
CA ALA A 128 25.66 -32.31 -1.15
C ALA A 128 24.77 -31.42 -0.28
N ASP A 129 25.12 -31.20 0.98
CA ASP A 129 24.41 -30.32 1.90
C ASP A 129 24.55 -28.87 1.45
N VAL A 130 25.73 -28.44 1.02
CA VAL A 130 25.96 -27.12 0.45
C VAL A 130 25.12 -26.92 -0.83
N ALA A 131 25.09 -27.91 -1.73
CA ALA A 131 24.26 -27.86 -2.93
C ALA A 131 22.77 -27.73 -2.58
N ALA A 132 22.28 -28.45 -1.55
CA ALA A 132 20.90 -28.32 -1.08
C ALA A 132 20.57 -26.92 -0.56
N LEU A 133 21.49 -26.22 0.12
CA LEU A 133 21.32 -24.83 0.52
C LEU A 133 21.04 -23.92 -0.69
N TYR A 134 21.86 -24.03 -1.74
CA TYR A 134 21.70 -23.22 -2.95
C TYR A 134 20.41 -23.56 -3.70
N ASP A 135 20.04 -24.83 -3.80
CA ASP A 135 18.81 -25.28 -4.43
C ASP A 135 17.56 -24.75 -3.71
N ARG A 136 17.58 -24.69 -2.36
CA ARG A 136 16.46 -24.17 -1.56
C ARG A 136 16.35 -22.67 -1.57
N LEU A 137 17.32 -21.93 -2.09
CA LEU A 137 17.34 -20.48 -2.29
C LEU A 137 17.31 -20.07 -3.77
N ALA A 138 17.18 -21.03 -4.68
CA ALA A 138 16.98 -20.76 -6.10
C ALA A 138 15.70 -19.94 -6.35
N PRO A 139 15.59 -19.19 -7.45
CA PRO A 139 14.41 -18.35 -7.74
C PRO A 139 13.07 -19.09 -7.75
N THR A 140 13.08 -20.39 -8.06
CA THR A 140 11.88 -21.25 -8.08
C THR A 140 11.66 -22.04 -6.80
N ALA A 141 12.59 -21.94 -5.84
CA ALA A 141 12.49 -22.64 -4.57
C ALA A 141 11.35 -22.10 -3.71
N PRO A 142 10.72 -22.93 -2.85
CA PRO A 142 9.50 -22.58 -2.14
C PRO A 142 9.57 -21.29 -1.33
N LEU A 143 10.64 -21.02 -0.59
CA LEU A 143 10.81 -19.80 0.20
C LEU A 143 10.86 -18.54 -0.67
N VAL A 144 11.59 -18.59 -1.78
CA VAL A 144 11.75 -17.47 -2.71
C VAL A 144 10.48 -17.28 -3.54
N ALA A 145 9.90 -18.38 -4.04
CA ALA A 145 8.65 -18.37 -4.79
C ALA A 145 7.46 -17.88 -3.95
N ALA A 146 7.45 -18.18 -2.65
CA ALA A 146 6.47 -17.65 -1.69
C ALA A 146 6.71 -16.17 -1.33
N GLY A 147 7.82 -15.58 -1.77
CA GLY A 147 8.17 -14.19 -1.44
C GLY A 147 8.52 -13.97 0.03
N LEU A 148 8.90 -15.01 0.77
CA LEU A 148 9.25 -14.90 2.20
C LEU A 148 10.70 -14.45 2.41
N VAL A 149 11.59 -14.81 1.52
CA VAL A 149 12.99 -14.39 1.55
C VAL A 149 13.40 -13.78 0.22
N ARG A 150 14.42 -12.95 0.26
CA ARG A 150 15.01 -12.30 -0.90
C ARG A 150 16.52 -12.37 -0.81
N MET A 151 17.13 -12.64 -1.95
CA MET A 151 18.58 -12.64 -2.10
C MET A 151 19.07 -11.26 -2.51
N SER A 152 20.20 -10.81 -1.93
CA SER A 152 20.84 -9.55 -2.32
C SER A 152 22.37 -9.69 -2.29
N GLY A 153 23.05 -9.21 -3.31
CA GLY A 153 24.50 -9.37 -3.49
C GLY A 153 24.85 -10.41 -4.54
N GLU A 154 26.09 -10.88 -4.56
CA GLU A 154 26.60 -11.81 -5.57
C GLU A 154 27.43 -12.96 -4.94
N GLY A 155 27.41 -14.11 -5.60
CA GLY A 155 28.18 -15.28 -5.21
C GLY A 155 27.85 -15.77 -3.79
N PRO A 156 28.85 -16.31 -3.04
CA PRO A 156 28.64 -16.85 -1.70
C PRO A 156 28.36 -15.76 -0.65
N TYR A 157 28.52 -14.50 -1.00
CA TYR A 157 28.24 -13.34 -0.14
C TYR A 157 26.84 -12.74 -0.33
N GLN A 158 25.99 -13.41 -1.11
CA GLN A 158 24.57 -13.06 -1.18
C GLN A 158 23.92 -13.20 0.20
N GLN A 159 23.27 -12.12 0.66
CA GLN A 159 22.54 -12.11 1.92
C GLN A 159 21.12 -12.63 1.71
N VAL A 160 20.67 -13.48 2.63
CA VAL A 160 19.29 -13.97 2.72
C VAL A 160 18.50 -13.06 3.65
N ARG A 161 17.62 -12.26 3.06
CA ARG A 161 16.84 -11.26 3.81
C ARG A 161 15.39 -11.68 3.90
N SER A 162 14.80 -11.54 5.09
CA SER A 162 13.36 -11.68 5.27
C SER A 162 12.63 -10.52 4.59
N THR A 163 11.49 -10.81 3.95
CA THR A 163 10.61 -9.79 3.38
C THR A 163 9.65 -9.23 4.42
N ALA A 164 9.00 -8.09 4.11
CA ALA A 164 7.95 -7.56 4.98
C ALA A 164 6.76 -8.54 5.10
N LEU A 165 6.50 -9.36 4.08
CA LEU A 165 5.52 -10.44 4.14
C LEU A 165 5.89 -11.47 5.22
N ALA A 166 7.14 -11.97 5.22
CA ALA A 166 7.62 -12.91 6.22
C ALA A 166 7.58 -12.31 7.64
N GLN A 167 8.02 -11.06 7.79
CA GLN A 167 8.00 -10.36 9.07
C GLN A 167 6.56 -10.20 9.60
N SER A 168 5.62 -9.81 8.72
CA SER A 168 4.21 -9.69 9.10
C SER A 168 3.60 -11.04 9.48
N ALA A 169 3.84 -12.07 8.67
CA ALA A 169 3.27 -13.41 8.86
C ALA A 169 3.85 -14.16 10.08
N ALA A 170 5.16 -14.03 10.33
CA ALA A 170 5.83 -14.75 11.40
C ALA A 170 5.96 -13.94 12.70
N LEU A 171 6.17 -12.62 12.62
CA LEU A 171 6.39 -11.76 13.79
C LEU A 171 5.16 -10.92 14.17
N GLY A 172 4.09 -10.94 13.35
CA GLY A 172 2.92 -10.09 13.53
C GLY A 172 3.20 -8.59 13.34
N ARG A 173 4.35 -8.24 12.82
CA ARG A 173 4.79 -6.84 12.63
C ARG A 173 5.76 -6.72 11.45
N VAL A 174 5.84 -5.50 10.89
CA VAL A 174 6.89 -5.13 9.94
C VAL A 174 7.88 -4.20 10.67
N THR A 175 9.17 -4.51 10.63
CA THR A 175 10.20 -3.76 11.37
C THR A 175 10.68 -2.52 10.62
N ASN A 176 10.69 -2.55 9.29
CA ASN A 176 11.03 -1.39 8.48
C ASN A 176 9.82 -0.45 8.38
N LEU A 177 9.82 0.61 9.19
CA LEU A 177 8.77 1.63 9.24
C LEU A 177 9.05 2.84 8.32
N THR A 178 10.13 2.81 7.56
CA THR A 178 10.47 3.88 6.61
C THR A 178 9.34 4.04 5.59
N PRO A 179 8.89 5.27 5.32
CA PRO A 179 7.93 5.50 4.24
C PRO A 179 8.46 4.94 2.92
N PRO A 180 7.59 4.38 2.06
CA PRO A 180 8.00 3.89 0.75
C PRO A 180 8.66 5.02 -0.07
N PRO A 181 9.73 4.74 -0.82
CA PRO A 181 10.39 5.75 -1.65
C PRO A 181 9.41 6.39 -2.63
N GLY A 182 9.39 7.73 -2.72
CA GLY A 182 8.51 8.44 -3.64
C GLY A 182 7.04 8.53 -3.22
N ALA A 183 6.63 7.89 -2.13
CA ALA A 183 5.27 7.96 -1.61
C ALA A 183 5.17 8.88 -0.38
N VAL A 184 4.03 9.53 -0.25
CA VAL A 184 3.70 10.41 0.87
C VAL A 184 2.54 9.81 1.66
N LEU A 185 2.70 9.74 3.00
CA LEU A 185 1.63 9.30 3.87
C LEU A 185 0.51 10.34 3.92
N GLU A 186 -0.71 9.94 3.58
CA GLU A 186 -1.90 10.77 3.78
C GLU A 186 -2.29 10.74 5.27
N THR A 187 -2.28 11.90 5.89
CA THR A 187 -2.60 12.05 7.31
C THR A 187 -4.05 12.50 7.57
N ARG A 188 -4.71 13.05 6.55
CA ARG A 188 -6.11 13.44 6.64
C ARG A 188 -7.00 12.21 6.71
N ARG A 189 -8.07 12.31 7.48
CA ARG A 189 -9.06 11.25 7.64
C ARG A 189 -10.39 11.70 7.08
N ALA A 190 -11.09 10.79 6.41
CA ALA A 190 -12.42 11.00 5.89
C ALA A 190 -13.34 9.84 6.27
N ARG A 191 -14.64 10.09 6.27
CA ARG A 191 -15.68 9.10 6.60
C ARG A 191 -16.71 9.05 5.47
N TRP A 192 -17.48 7.99 5.42
CA TRP A 192 -18.56 7.82 4.42
C TRP A 192 -19.49 9.03 4.32
N ARG A 193 -19.82 9.68 5.44
CA ARG A 193 -20.66 10.87 5.46
C ARG A 193 -20.07 12.09 4.75
N ASP A 194 -18.77 12.10 4.51
CA ASP A 194 -18.06 13.19 3.85
C ASP A 194 -18.11 13.03 2.30
N LEU A 195 -18.59 11.85 1.83
CA LEU A 195 -18.77 11.55 0.41
C LEU A 195 -20.22 11.81 0.00
N VAL A 196 -20.41 12.79 -0.87
CA VAL A 196 -21.69 13.07 -1.52
C VAL A 196 -21.64 12.51 -2.95
N LEU A 197 -22.06 11.26 -3.10
CA LEU A 197 -21.99 10.49 -4.35
C LEU A 197 -23.30 9.72 -4.58
N PRO A 198 -23.62 9.37 -5.82
CA PRO A 198 -24.76 8.47 -6.11
C PRO A 198 -24.60 7.13 -5.40
N GLU A 199 -25.73 6.53 -4.96
CA GLU A 199 -25.71 5.28 -4.22
C GLU A 199 -24.99 4.14 -4.95
N ARG A 200 -25.10 4.07 -6.28
CA ARG A 200 -24.35 3.10 -7.08
C ARG A 200 -22.84 3.21 -6.94
N THR A 201 -22.32 4.44 -6.84
CA THR A 201 -20.88 4.69 -6.64
C THR A 201 -20.45 4.32 -5.23
N LEU A 202 -21.29 4.69 -4.23
CA LEU A 202 -21.08 4.31 -2.83
C LEU A 202 -21.11 2.78 -2.63
N ALA A 203 -22.06 2.08 -3.28
CA ALA A 203 -22.14 0.63 -3.26
C ALA A 203 -20.87 0.00 -3.85
N ALA A 204 -20.40 0.45 -5.02
CA ALA A 204 -19.17 -0.06 -5.61
C ALA A 204 -17.93 0.17 -4.72
N LEU A 205 -17.85 1.30 -4.01
CA LEU A 205 -16.78 1.54 -3.04
C LEU A 205 -16.88 0.59 -1.84
N ARG A 206 -18.09 0.31 -1.33
CA ARG A 206 -18.30 -0.67 -0.25
C ARG A 206 -17.94 -2.10 -0.70
N ASP A 207 -18.28 -2.46 -1.93
CA ASP A 207 -17.90 -3.75 -2.52
C ASP A 207 -16.38 -3.88 -2.61
N PHE A 208 -15.68 -2.81 -2.97
CA PHE A 208 -14.22 -2.80 -2.99
C PHE A 208 -13.63 -2.98 -1.58
N VAL A 209 -14.17 -2.30 -0.57
CA VAL A 209 -13.78 -2.50 0.84
C VAL A 209 -14.05 -3.95 1.28
N ALA A 210 -15.21 -4.51 0.94
CA ALA A 210 -15.54 -5.90 1.25
C ALA A 210 -14.53 -6.86 0.60
N TRP A 211 -14.17 -6.62 -0.66
CA TRP A 211 -13.14 -7.43 -1.33
C TRP A 211 -11.79 -7.36 -0.60
N LEU A 212 -11.32 -6.16 -0.22
CA LEU A 212 -10.08 -6.00 0.54
C LEU A 212 -10.12 -6.75 1.88
N ARG A 213 -11.27 -6.69 2.55
CA ARG A 213 -11.47 -7.29 3.87
C ARG A 213 -11.50 -8.82 3.84
N PHE A 214 -12.13 -9.40 2.82
CA PHE A 214 -12.38 -10.84 2.76
C PHE A 214 -11.44 -11.60 1.81
N ARG A 215 -10.45 -10.93 1.22
CA ARG A 215 -9.52 -11.53 0.27
C ARG A 215 -8.81 -12.76 0.84
N ASP A 216 -8.27 -12.65 2.04
CA ASP A 216 -7.53 -13.75 2.68
C ASP A 216 -8.45 -14.96 2.96
N GLN A 217 -9.72 -14.70 3.27
CA GLN A 217 -10.71 -15.76 3.45
C GLN A 217 -11.04 -16.47 2.13
N ILE A 218 -11.11 -15.73 1.02
CA ILE A 218 -11.30 -16.31 -0.32
C ILE A 218 -10.10 -17.20 -0.70
N ILE A 219 -8.88 -16.75 -0.39
CA ILE A 219 -7.66 -17.56 -0.59
C ILE A 219 -7.73 -18.84 0.27
N ALA A 220 -8.11 -18.74 1.54
CA ALA A 220 -8.27 -19.87 2.44
C ALA A 220 -9.36 -20.87 1.96
N TRP A 221 -10.34 -20.43 1.18
CA TRP A 221 -11.35 -21.28 0.53
C TRP A 221 -10.87 -21.89 -0.81
N GLY A 222 -9.59 -21.70 -1.17
CA GLY A 222 -9.00 -22.20 -2.42
C GLY A 222 -9.13 -21.25 -3.61
N GLY A 223 -9.59 -20.00 -3.39
CA GLY A 223 -9.59 -18.96 -4.43
C GLY A 223 -8.17 -18.56 -4.78
N ARG A 224 -7.90 -18.32 -6.07
CA ARG A 224 -6.57 -17.92 -6.58
C ARG A 224 -6.66 -16.54 -7.26
N PRO A 225 -6.78 -15.44 -6.48
CA PRO A 225 -6.78 -14.11 -7.08
C PRO A 225 -5.39 -13.82 -7.66
N ALA A 226 -5.35 -13.43 -8.92
CA ALA A 226 -4.13 -13.03 -9.61
C ALA A 226 -3.68 -11.64 -9.09
N GLY A 227 -2.79 -11.63 -8.11
CA GLY A 227 -2.25 -10.39 -7.55
C GLY A 227 -3.15 -9.70 -6.52
N GLY A 228 -2.79 -8.47 -6.15
CA GLY A 228 -3.56 -7.63 -5.24
C GLY A 228 -4.72 -6.91 -5.93
N PRO A 229 -5.66 -6.37 -5.14
CA PRO A 229 -6.80 -5.66 -5.69
C PRO A 229 -6.37 -4.32 -6.31
N LEU A 230 -6.63 -4.18 -7.60
CA LEU A 230 -6.34 -2.99 -8.38
C LEU A 230 -7.66 -2.29 -8.75
N ALA A 231 -7.89 -1.08 -8.26
CA ALA A 231 -9.06 -0.29 -8.58
C ALA A 231 -8.71 0.96 -9.38
N LEU A 232 -9.60 1.34 -10.28
CA LEU A 232 -9.52 2.58 -11.04
C LEU A 232 -10.72 3.47 -10.70
N LEU A 233 -10.45 4.67 -10.17
CA LEU A 233 -11.45 5.69 -9.91
C LEU A 233 -11.41 6.70 -11.04
N THR A 234 -12.51 6.84 -11.77
CA THR A 234 -12.61 7.69 -12.96
C THR A 234 -13.61 8.82 -12.73
N GLY A 235 -13.34 10.01 -13.23
CA GLY A 235 -14.25 11.15 -13.15
C GLY A 235 -13.53 12.49 -13.15
N ALA A 236 -14.24 13.59 -13.37
CA ALA A 236 -13.67 14.92 -13.41
C ALA A 236 -12.88 15.28 -12.14
N SER A 237 -12.00 16.28 -12.23
CA SER A 237 -11.29 16.79 -11.06
C SER A 237 -12.29 17.32 -10.01
N GLY A 238 -11.99 17.12 -8.74
CA GLY A 238 -12.83 17.58 -7.63
C GLY A 238 -14.12 16.80 -7.40
N THR A 239 -14.31 15.60 -7.99
CA THR A 239 -15.50 14.74 -7.75
C THR A 239 -15.35 13.84 -6.51
N GLY A 240 -14.23 13.86 -5.79
CA GLY A 240 -14.05 13.14 -4.52
C GLY A 240 -13.26 11.83 -4.62
N LYS A 241 -12.57 11.55 -5.74
CA LYS A 241 -11.78 10.33 -5.94
C LYS A 241 -10.74 10.10 -4.83
N SER A 242 -9.88 11.09 -4.57
CA SER A 242 -8.84 10.99 -3.53
C SER A 242 -9.45 10.94 -2.12
N LEU A 243 -10.60 11.62 -1.91
CA LEU A 243 -11.36 11.53 -0.66
C LEU A 243 -11.89 10.11 -0.41
N ALA A 244 -12.35 9.43 -1.47
CA ALA A 244 -12.81 8.04 -1.38
C ALA A 244 -11.70 7.09 -0.94
N ALA A 245 -10.46 7.27 -1.42
CA ALA A 245 -9.33 6.47 -0.97
C ALA A 245 -9.05 6.62 0.55
N MET A 246 -9.19 7.85 1.07
CA MET A 246 -9.10 8.12 2.53
C MET A 246 -10.22 7.40 3.30
N VAL A 247 -11.46 7.42 2.78
CA VAL A 247 -12.60 6.72 3.38
C VAL A 247 -12.38 5.22 3.40
N ILE A 248 -11.87 4.64 2.31
CA ILE A 248 -11.54 3.20 2.22
C ILE A 248 -10.50 2.82 3.28
N ALA A 249 -9.42 3.60 3.42
CA ALA A 249 -8.37 3.35 4.42
C ALA A 249 -8.90 3.45 5.86
N ALA A 250 -9.77 4.43 6.14
CA ALA A 250 -10.40 4.60 7.44
C ALA A 250 -11.35 3.44 7.77
N GLU A 251 -12.18 3.03 6.82
CA GLU A 251 -13.13 1.91 6.95
C GLU A 251 -12.40 0.58 7.19
N LEU A 252 -11.33 0.31 6.44
CA LEU A 252 -10.51 -0.89 6.65
C LEU A 252 -9.87 -0.88 8.03
N SER A 253 -9.40 0.28 8.51
CA SER A 253 -8.82 0.41 9.85
C SER A 253 -9.87 0.10 10.94
N GLU A 254 -11.10 0.58 10.78
CA GLU A 254 -12.19 0.34 11.71
C GLU A 254 -12.65 -1.13 11.65
N ALA A 255 -12.85 -1.67 10.45
CA ALA A 255 -13.33 -3.03 10.24
C ALA A 255 -12.35 -4.13 10.67
N THR A 256 -11.03 -3.87 10.58
CA THR A 256 -9.99 -4.83 10.95
C THR A 256 -9.43 -4.61 12.36
N GLY A 257 -9.80 -3.53 13.04
CA GLY A 257 -9.25 -3.16 14.35
C GLY A 257 -7.77 -2.79 14.33
N ALA A 258 -7.18 -2.58 13.15
CA ALA A 258 -5.76 -2.29 12.97
C ALA A 258 -5.56 -1.16 11.94
N PRO A 259 -4.59 -0.25 12.16
CA PRO A 259 -4.41 0.91 11.31
C PRO A 259 -3.99 0.51 9.88
N TRP A 260 -4.70 1.05 8.90
CA TRP A 260 -4.34 1.01 7.49
C TRP A 260 -3.79 2.36 7.06
N ALA A 261 -2.60 2.36 6.49
CA ALA A 261 -1.98 3.56 5.94
C ALA A 261 -2.46 3.80 4.50
N LEU A 262 -2.65 5.06 4.13
CA LEU A 262 -2.84 5.47 2.74
C LEU A 262 -1.58 6.22 2.30
N TYR A 263 -0.88 5.68 1.31
CA TYR A 263 0.26 6.34 0.69
C TYR A 263 -0.13 6.84 -0.70
N THR A 264 0.12 8.11 -0.95
CA THR A 264 -0.06 8.72 -2.27
C THR A 264 1.27 8.77 -3.00
N LEU A 265 1.33 8.17 -4.17
CA LEU A 265 2.49 8.19 -5.04
C LEU A 265 2.46 9.41 -5.94
N ASP A 266 3.55 10.16 -5.92
CA ASP A 266 3.84 11.18 -6.93
C ASP A 266 4.62 10.52 -8.09
N LEU A 267 3.94 10.31 -9.20
CA LEU A 267 4.55 9.70 -10.39
C LEU A 267 5.78 10.46 -10.87
N GLY A 268 5.80 11.79 -10.73
CA GLY A 268 6.94 12.61 -11.12
C GLY A 268 8.21 12.30 -10.32
N ARG A 269 8.08 11.75 -9.11
CA ARG A 269 9.22 11.33 -8.29
C ARG A 269 9.72 9.92 -8.58
N VAL A 270 8.88 9.09 -9.17
CA VAL A 270 9.23 7.71 -9.50
C VAL A 270 9.75 7.60 -10.92
N MET A 271 9.16 8.37 -11.84
CA MET A 271 9.60 8.41 -13.23
C MET A 271 10.96 9.10 -13.34
N SER A 272 11.94 8.36 -13.84
CA SER A 272 13.29 8.86 -14.11
C SER A 272 13.46 9.15 -15.61
N LYS A 273 14.41 10.04 -15.93
CA LYS A 273 14.85 10.27 -17.30
C LYS A 273 15.76 9.14 -17.83
N TYR A 274 16.22 8.27 -16.94
CA TYR A 274 17.15 7.20 -17.28
C TYR A 274 16.41 5.87 -17.39
N VAL A 275 16.77 5.10 -18.43
CA VAL A 275 16.18 3.77 -18.69
C VAL A 275 16.52 2.81 -17.54
N GLY A 276 15.51 2.15 -16.99
CA GLY A 276 15.66 1.18 -15.90
C GLY A 276 15.53 1.75 -14.48
N GLU A 277 15.81 3.02 -14.24
CA GLU A 277 15.68 3.61 -12.89
C GLU A 277 14.23 3.70 -12.43
N THR A 278 13.29 3.97 -13.34
CA THR A 278 11.85 3.99 -13.06
C THR A 278 11.40 2.63 -12.53
N GLU A 279 11.85 1.54 -13.16
CA GLU A 279 11.51 0.18 -12.74
C GLU A 279 12.08 -0.15 -11.35
N GLU A 280 13.33 0.22 -11.12
CA GLU A 280 13.99 0.00 -9.83
C GLU A 280 13.32 0.79 -8.71
N ASN A 281 12.99 2.05 -8.95
CA ASN A 281 12.28 2.89 -7.98
C ASN A 281 10.89 2.33 -7.66
N LEU A 282 10.16 1.88 -8.69
CA LEU A 282 8.84 1.26 -8.51
C LEU A 282 8.96 -0.06 -7.72
N ASN A 283 9.94 -0.90 -8.04
CA ASN A 283 10.17 -2.14 -7.32
C ASN A 283 10.46 -1.88 -5.84
N ARG A 284 11.38 -0.95 -5.52
CA ARG A 284 11.69 -0.57 -4.14
C ARG A 284 10.47 -0.05 -3.39
N LEU A 285 9.61 0.72 -4.06
CA LEU A 285 8.36 1.23 -3.48
C LEU A 285 7.40 0.09 -3.15
N LEU A 286 7.11 -0.79 -4.12
CA LEU A 286 6.18 -1.90 -3.93
C LEU A 286 6.70 -2.89 -2.89
N GLU A 287 8.00 -3.18 -2.91
CA GLU A 287 8.66 -3.99 -1.90
C GLU A 287 8.56 -3.43 -0.49
N ALA A 288 8.67 -2.11 -0.36
CA ALA A 288 8.49 -1.45 0.93
C ALA A 288 7.03 -1.51 1.44
N LEU A 289 6.06 -1.76 0.57
CA LEU A 289 4.64 -1.92 0.92
C LEU A 289 4.23 -3.38 1.19
N ASP A 290 5.01 -4.35 0.70
CA ASP A 290 4.69 -5.77 0.85
C ASP A 290 4.51 -6.14 2.33
N GLY A 291 3.41 -6.85 2.63
CA GLY A 291 3.06 -7.27 3.99
C GLY A 291 2.60 -6.15 4.93
N ARG A 292 2.54 -4.90 4.48
CA ARG A 292 2.00 -3.77 5.27
C ARG A 292 0.49 -3.66 5.06
N ARG A 293 -0.21 -3.24 6.09
CA ARG A 293 -1.61 -2.78 5.99
C ARG A 293 -1.64 -1.38 5.41
N ALA A 294 -1.47 -1.30 4.10
CA ALA A 294 -1.34 -0.04 3.39
C ALA A 294 -2.06 -0.11 2.04
N ILE A 295 -2.61 1.02 1.63
CA ILE A 295 -3.16 1.27 0.30
C ILE A 295 -2.19 2.19 -0.43
N LEU A 296 -1.81 1.84 -1.65
CA LEU A 296 -1.09 2.74 -2.54
C LEU A 296 -2.07 3.45 -3.45
N GLN A 297 -2.17 4.77 -3.34
CA GLN A 297 -2.92 5.61 -4.27
C GLN A 297 -1.96 6.23 -5.27
N ILE A 298 -2.30 6.14 -6.54
CA ILE A 298 -1.63 6.83 -7.63
C ILE A 298 -2.60 7.88 -8.16
N ASP A 299 -2.35 9.13 -7.78
CA ASP A 299 -3.23 10.24 -8.18
C ASP A 299 -2.83 10.76 -9.55
N GLU A 300 -3.81 11.25 -10.32
CA GLU A 300 -3.61 11.78 -11.67
C GLU A 300 -2.84 10.83 -12.60
N ALA A 301 -3.24 9.55 -12.63
CA ALA A 301 -2.63 8.54 -13.48
C ALA A 301 -2.86 8.79 -14.99
N ASP A 302 -3.35 9.97 -15.36
CA ASP A 302 -3.61 10.39 -16.74
C ASP A 302 -2.35 10.30 -17.61
N GLY A 303 -1.19 10.60 -17.01
CA GLY A 303 0.11 10.47 -17.66
C GLY A 303 0.48 9.02 -18.04
N LEU A 304 -0.10 8.03 -17.33
CA LEU A 304 0.07 6.61 -17.66
C LEU A 304 -0.83 6.15 -18.80
N PHE A 305 -1.93 6.86 -19.06
CA PHE A 305 -2.98 6.42 -19.99
C PHE A 305 -3.08 7.27 -21.24
N GLY A 306 -2.11 8.16 -21.50
CA GLY A 306 -2.14 9.10 -22.62
C GLY A 306 -2.54 8.43 -23.93
N LYS A 307 -3.37 9.12 -24.74
CA LYS A 307 -3.84 8.60 -26.03
C LYS A 307 -2.65 8.09 -26.84
N ARG A 308 -2.77 6.87 -27.31
CA ARG A 308 -1.99 6.37 -28.44
C ARG A 308 -2.28 7.27 -29.64
N GLY A 309 -1.52 8.37 -29.78
CA GLY A 309 -1.36 8.99 -31.09
C GLY A 309 -0.84 7.93 -32.05
N GLU A 310 -1.10 8.05 -33.33
CA GLU A 310 -0.44 7.21 -34.34
C GLU A 310 1.04 7.16 -33.98
N VAL A 311 1.56 5.96 -33.74
CA VAL A 311 2.94 5.72 -33.28
C VAL A 311 3.86 6.20 -34.40
N THR A 312 4.22 7.47 -34.37
CA THR A 312 5.08 8.11 -35.39
C THR A 312 6.55 8.11 -34.96
N ASP A 313 6.84 7.89 -33.65
CA ASP A 313 8.20 8.00 -33.15
C ASP A 313 8.59 6.83 -32.22
N ALA A 314 9.89 6.50 -32.18
CA ALA A 314 10.44 5.46 -31.30
C ALA A 314 10.19 5.78 -29.81
N ARG A 315 10.14 7.07 -29.43
CA ARG A 315 9.86 7.52 -28.05
C ARG A 315 8.47 7.11 -27.57
N ASP A 316 7.46 7.14 -28.41
CA ASP A 316 6.07 6.77 -28.06
C ASP A 316 5.95 5.26 -27.80
N ARG A 317 6.76 4.44 -28.47
CA ARG A 317 6.83 2.99 -28.22
C ARG A 317 7.43 2.67 -26.86
N TYR A 318 8.50 3.36 -26.47
CA TYR A 318 9.13 3.17 -25.17
C TYR A 318 8.21 3.59 -24.02
N ALA A 319 7.53 4.74 -24.13
CA ALA A 319 6.58 5.20 -23.11
C ALA A 319 5.43 4.20 -22.91
N ASN A 320 4.90 3.62 -23.99
CA ASN A 320 3.84 2.61 -23.92
C ASN A 320 4.31 1.28 -23.28
N LEU A 321 5.54 0.86 -23.51
CA LEU A 321 6.15 -0.31 -22.87
C LEU A 321 6.33 -0.07 -21.37
N GLU A 322 6.83 1.11 -20.99
CA GLU A 322 7.06 1.49 -19.59
C GLU A 322 5.75 1.51 -18.79
N VAL A 323 4.69 2.09 -19.34
CA VAL A 323 3.33 2.06 -18.75
C VAL A 323 2.79 0.64 -18.59
N SER A 324 2.90 -0.17 -19.65
CA SER A 324 2.45 -1.56 -19.59
C SER A 324 3.20 -2.36 -18.53
N HIS A 325 4.49 -2.08 -18.38
CA HIS A 325 5.35 -2.70 -17.38
C HIS A 325 4.96 -2.27 -15.95
N MET A 326 4.75 -0.97 -15.73
CA MET A 326 4.30 -0.44 -14.43
C MET A 326 2.95 -1.05 -14.02
N LEU A 327 1.96 -1.10 -14.92
CA LEU A 327 0.67 -1.72 -14.63
C LEU A 327 0.81 -3.22 -14.30
N SER A 328 1.68 -3.94 -15.01
CA SER A 328 1.97 -5.34 -14.70
C SER A 328 2.59 -5.53 -13.31
N ARG A 329 3.36 -4.56 -12.83
CA ARG A 329 3.90 -4.57 -11.46
C ARG A 329 2.83 -4.30 -10.42
N PHE A 330 1.93 -3.34 -10.66
CA PHE A 330 0.79 -3.09 -9.76
C PHE A 330 -0.13 -4.30 -9.68
N GLU A 331 -0.38 -5.00 -10.79
CA GLU A 331 -1.17 -6.24 -10.81
C GLU A 331 -0.56 -7.36 -9.97
N ARG A 332 0.78 -7.46 -9.96
CA ARG A 332 1.50 -8.51 -9.20
C ARG A 332 1.69 -8.15 -7.73
N HIS A 333 1.57 -6.88 -7.36
CA HIS A 333 1.70 -6.45 -5.98
C HIS A 333 0.58 -7.04 -5.14
N ALA A 334 0.89 -7.58 -3.97
CA ALA A 334 -0.09 -8.25 -3.12
C ALA A 334 -1.04 -7.28 -2.42
N GLY A 335 -0.60 -6.04 -2.18
CA GLY A 335 -1.40 -5.01 -1.52
C GLY A 335 -2.37 -4.27 -2.45
N PRO A 336 -3.36 -3.56 -1.89
CA PRO A 336 -4.31 -2.78 -2.67
C PRO A 336 -3.67 -1.55 -3.34
N VAL A 337 -3.99 -1.36 -4.61
CA VAL A 337 -3.57 -0.19 -5.39
C VAL A 337 -4.80 0.51 -5.97
N ILE A 338 -4.89 1.81 -5.78
CA ILE A 338 -5.97 2.66 -6.30
C ILE A 338 -5.36 3.67 -7.27
N LEU A 339 -5.75 3.63 -8.52
CA LEU A 339 -5.40 4.66 -9.50
C LEU A 339 -6.58 5.62 -9.65
N THR A 340 -6.28 6.92 -9.78
CA THR A 340 -7.29 7.92 -10.11
C THR A 340 -6.98 8.56 -11.47
N THR A 341 -8.01 8.87 -12.23
CA THR A 341 -7.87 9.54 -13.54
C THR A 341 -9.02 10.51 -13.80
N ASN A 342 -8.72 11.58 -14.49
CA ASN A 342 -9.71 12.54 -14.98
C ASN A 342 -10.19 12.19 -16.40
N LEU A 343 -9.49 11.31 -17.13
CA LEU A 343 -9.62 11.07 -18.57
C LEU A 343 -10.03 9.63 -18.90
N ARG A 344 -11.18 9.17 -18.39
CA ARG A 344 -11.69 7.82 -18.71
C ARG A 344 -11.72 7.50 -20.20
N ALA A 345 -12.11 8.46 -21.05
CA ALA A 345 -12.20 8.29 -22.49
C ALA A 345 -10.87 7.97 -23.18
N ASN A 346 -9.75 8.21 -22.52
CA ASN A 346 -8.41 7.99 -23.06
C ASN A 346 -7.82 6.64 -22.67
N ILE A 347 -8.49 5.87 -21.79
CA ILE A 347 -7.99 4.58 -21.32
C ILE A 347 -8.39 3.50 -22.33
N ASP A 348 -7.39 2.77 -22.84
CA ASP A 348 -7.61 1.62 -23.71
C ASP A 348 -8.37 0.51 -22.97
N ALA A 349 -9.32 -0.13 -23.66
CA ALA A 349 -10.07 -1.27 -23.12
C ALA A 349 -9.17 -2.43 -22.66
N ALA A 350 -7.99 -2.59 -23.25
CA ALA A 350 -7.01 -3.58 -22.82
C ALA A 350 -6.46 -3.30 -21.42
N PHE A 351 -6.31 -2.02 -21.04
CA PHE A 351 -5.92 -1.63 -19.69
C PHE A 351 -7.06 -1.80 -18.70
N LEU A 352 -8.31 -1.47 -19.09
CA LEU A 352 -9.47 -1.62 -18.19
C LEU A 352 -9.67 -3.06 -17.71
N ARG A 353 -9.30 -4.06 -18.52
CA ARG A 353 -9.41 -5.49 -18.15
C ARG A 353 -8.47 -5.91 -17.02
N ARG A 354 -7.46 -5.09 -16.70
CA ARG A 354 -6.49 -5.34 -15.64
C ARG A 354 -7.00 -4.93 -14.27
N PHE A 355 -8.00 -4.02 -14.25
CA PHE A 355 -8.61 -3.56 -13.02
C PHE A 355 -9.72 -4.51 -12.58
N GLN A 356 -9.69 -4.91 -11.32
CA GLN A 356 -10.77 -5.68 -10.73
C GLN A 356 -12.03 -4.82 -10.57
N MET A 357 -11.84 -3.52 -10.31
CA MET A 357 -12.97 -2.59 -10.22
C MET A 357 -12.66 -1.27 -10.93
N VAL A 358 -13.63 -0.81 -11.71
CA VAL A 358 -13.62 0.52 -12.31
C VAL A 358 -14.83 1.28 -11.78
N ILE A 359 -14.59 2.33 -11.00
CA ILE A 359 -15.63 3.07 -10.29
C ILE A 359 -15.72 4.49 -10.84
N ASP A 360 -16.91 4.84 -11.33
CA ASP A 360 -17.17 6.16 -11.88
C ASP A 360 -17.61 7.15 -10.81
N PHE A 361 -16.99 8.33 -10.84
CA PHE A 361 -17.33 9.49 -10.04
C PHE A 361 -17.95 10.56 -10.94
N PRO A 362 -19.27 10.55 -11.11
CA PRO A 362 -19.94 11.53 -11.95
C PRO A 362 -19.86 12.93 -11.33
N SER A 363 -19.96 13.96 -12.17
CA SER A 363 -20.18 15.30 -11.68
C SER A 363 -21.47 15.37 -10.86
N PRO A 364 -21.51 16.14 -9.75
CA PRO A 364 -22.66 16.19 -8.88
C PRO A 364 -23.87 16.81 -9.60
N ASP A 365 -25.05 16.18 -9.46
CA ASP A 365 -26.32 16.75 -9.86
C ASP A 365 -26.76 17.89 -8.94
N SER A 366 -27.91 18.52 -9.18
CA SER A 366 -28.38 19.64 -8.36
C SER A 366 -28.61 19.24 -6.90
N THR A 367 -29.11 18.05 -6.65
CA THR A 367 -29.36 17.53 -5.29
C THR A 367 -28.03 17.32 -4.55
N ALA A 368 -27.08 16.70 -5.21
CA ALA A 368 -25.73 16.48 -4.66
C ALA A 368 -25.01 17.82 -4.42
N ARG A 369 -25.15 18.81 -5.33
CA ARG A 369 -24.56 20.14 -5.12
C ARG A 369 -25.18 20.86 -3.92
N ALA A 370 -26.51 20.78 -3.70
CA ALA A 370 -27.15 21.35 -2.52
C ALA A 370 -26.61 20.74 -1.24
N ALA A 371 -26.46 19.41 -1.19
CA ALA A 371 -25.86 18.71 -0.07
C ALA A 371 -24.37 19.12 0.14
N LEU A 372 -23.60 19.26 -0.93
CA LEU A 372 -22.21 19.74 -0.87
C LEU A 372 -22.12 21.17 -0.33
N TRP A 373 -22.94 22.11 -0.81
CA TRP A 373 -22.98 23.46 -0.28
C TRP A 373 -23.29 23.49 1.21
N SER A 374 -24.31 22.70 1.62
CA SER A 374 -24.69 22.59 3.03
C SER A 374 -23.57 22.06 3.91
N ALA A 375 -22.80 21.07 3.41
CA ALA A 375 -21.74 20.39 4.15
C ALA A 375 -20.41 21.18 4.16
N LEU A 376 -20.10 21.89 3.06
CA LEU A 376 -18.77 22.48 2.84
C LEU A 376 -18.65 23.96 3.25
N ILE A 377 -19.77 24.69 3.38
CA ILE A 377 -19.73 25.99 4.08
C ILE A 377 -19.30 25.71 5.52
N PRO A 378 -18.23 26.35 6.04
CA PRO A 378 -17.73 26.05 7.38
C PRO A 378 -18.86 26.08 8.43
N PRO A 379 -19.04 25.03 9.26
CA PRO A 379 -20.18 24.92 10.16
C PRO A 379 -20.23 26.02 11.24
N GLY A 380 -19.08 26.58 11.59
CA GLY A 380 -18.97 27.69 12.53
C GLY A 380 -19.15 29.08 11.89
N ALA A 381 -19.30 29.16 10.56
CA ALA A 381 -19.54 30.44 9.91
C ALA A 381 -21.03 30.85 10.06
N PRO A 382 -21.32 32.07 10.54
CA PRO A 382 -22.68 32.57 10.55
C PRO A 382 -23.24 32.59 9.12
N ARG A 383 -24.46 32.11 8.92
CA ARG A 383 -25.15 32.07 7.62
C ARG A 383 -26.32 33.02 7.63
N ASP A 384 -26.52 33.74 6.54
CA ASP A 384 -27.73 34.52 6.34
C ASP A 384 -28.94 33.56 6.31
N PRO A 385 -30.01 33.82 7.10
CA PRO A 385 -31.23 33.00 7.07
C PRO A 385 -31.89 32.91 5.68
N ALA A 386 -31.67 33.89 4.80
CA ALA A 386 -32.21 33.91 3.44
C ALA A 386 -31.42 33.02 2.48
N LEU A 387 -30.32 32.37 2.93
CA LEU A 387 -29.46 31.57 2.06
C LEU A 387 -30.15 30.25 1.69
N ASP A 388 -30.48 30.08 0.41
CA ASP A 388 -31.06 28.85 -0.14
C ASP A 388 -30.05 27.98 -0.82
N MET A 389 -29.82 26.76 -0.28
CA MET A 389 -28.88 25.78 -0.83
C MET A 389 -29.36 25.21 -2.16
N ALA A 390 -30.67 25.14 -2.40
CA ALA A 390 -31.21 24.66 -3.68
C ALA A 390 -30.98 25.70 -4.80
N GLU A 391 -31.13 26.98 -4.46
CA GLU A 391 -30.77 28.07 -5.39
C GLU A 391 -29.27 27.99 -5.75
N LEU A 392 -28.39 27.91 -4.77
CA LEU A 392 -26.93 27.76 -4.99
C LEU A 392 -26.61 26.57 -5.89
N ALA A 393 -27.27 25.45 -5.64
CA ALA A 393 -27.05 24.23 -6.40
C ALA A 393 -27.49 24.35 -7.86
N SER A 394 -28.48 25.15 -8.15
CA SER A 394 -28.99 25.37 -9.52
C SER A 394 -28.20 26.46 -10.28
N ALA A 395 -27.62 27.40 -9.55
CA ALA A 395 -26.96 28.57 -10.12
C ALA A 395 -25.73 28.26 -10.97
N ALA A 396 -24.87 27.35 -10.51
CA ALA A 396 -23.66 26.98 -11.23
C ALA A 396 -23.39 25.46 -11.16
N ARG A 397 -22.89 24.89 -12.28
CA ARG A 397 -22.51 23.47 -12.37
C ARG A 397 -21.07 23.30 -11.90
N LEU A 398 -20.86 23.29 -10.58
CA LEU A 398 -19.55 23.14 -9.96
C LEU A 398 -19.28 21.71 -9.52
N SER A 399 -18.01 21.30 -9.56
CA SER A 399 -17.55 20.06 -8.92
C SER A 399 -17.51 20.24 -7.38
N GLY A 400 -17.38 19.13 -6.64
CA GLY A 400 -17.27 19.19 -5.17
C GLY A 400 -16.04 20.00 -4.71
N GLY A 401 -14.90 19.87 -5.41
CA GLY A 401 -13.70 20.65 -5.14
C GLY A 401 -13.90 22.16 -5.39
N ALA A 402 -14.57 22.50 -6.48
CA ALA A 402 -14.88 23.89 -6.79
C ALA A 402 -15.87 24.50 -5.76
N ILE A 403 -16.88 23.72 -5.31
CA ILE A 403 -17.79 24.13 -4.24
C ILE A 403 -17.02 24.36 -2.93
N LEU A 404 -16.09 23.45 -2.57
CA LEU A 404 -15.26 23.62 -1.38
C LEU A 404 -14.47 24.93 -1.39
N ASN A 405 -13.80 25.21 -2.52
CA ASN A 405 -13.03 26.43 -2.67
C ASN A 405 -13.90 27.68 -2.59
N ALA A 406 -15.04 27.66 -3.29
CA ALA A 406 -15.99 28.79 -3.29
C ALA A 406 -16.62 29.00 -1.90
N ALA A 407 -16.97 27.91 -1.18
CA ALA A 407 -17.51 28.00 0.17
C ALA A 407 -16.52 28.62 1.17
N HIS A 408 -15.26 28.20 1.10
CA HIS A 408 -14.21 28.77 1.95
C HIS A 408 -13.94 30.24 1.60
N TYR A 409 -13.86 30.55 0.31
CA TYR A 409 -13.62 31.95 -0.13
C TYR A 409 -14.78 32.86 0.27
N ALA A 410 -16.02 32.41 0.10
CA ALA A 410 -17.19 33.17 0.55
C ALA A 410 -17.20 33.41 2.07
N ALA A 411 -16.78 32.41 2.87
CA ALA A 411 -16.65 32.57 4.31
C ALA A 411 -15.59 33.59 4.72
N ILE A 412 -14.47 33.64 3.96
CA ILE A 412 -13.41 34.65 4.16
C ILE A 412 -13.95 36.05 3.85
N LEU A 413 -14.63 36.24 2.71
CA LEU A 413 -15.23 37.52 2.32
C LEU A 413 -16.25 38.01 3.36
N ALA A 414 -17.12 37.12 3.82
CA ALA A 414 -18.11 37.43 4.84
C ALA A 414 -17.45 37.83 6.18
N ARG A 415 -16.39 37.13 6.57
CA ARG A 415 -15.64 37.47 7.79
C ARG A 415 -14.92 38.81 7.69
N GLU A 416 -14.35 39.14 6.54
CA GLU A 416 -13.73 40.45 6.28
C GLU A 416 -14.73 41.58 6.38
N ALA A 417 -15.94 41.39 5.81
CA ALA A 417 -17.04 42.34 5.89
C ALA A 417 -17.69 42.44 7.27
N GLY A 418 -17.40 41.50 8.21
CA GLY A 418 -18.05 41.42 9.53
C GLY A 418 -19.48 40.95 9.48
N GLU A 419 -19.89 40.17 8.48
CA GLU A 419 -21.25 39.78 8.17
C GLU A 419 -21.42 38.27 8.09
N PRO A 420 -22.69 37.76 8.16
CA PRO A 420 -22.96 36.37 7.84
C PRO A 420 -22.69 36.05 6.36
N VAL A 421 -22.38 34.78 6.07
CA VAL A 421 -22.23 34.31 4.68
C VAL A 421 -23.56 34.47 3.96
N ALA A 422 -23.61 35.33 2.95
CA ALA A 422 -24.81 35.68 2.17
C ALA A 422 -24.56 35.41 0.67
N HIS A 423 -25.63 35.49 -0.14
CA HIS A 423 -25.59 35.25 -1.59
C HIS A 423 -24.51 36.07 -2.31
N ARG A 424 -24.27 37.35 -1.94
CA ARG A 424 -23.24 38.19 -2.56
C ARG A 424 -21.82 37.62 -2.39
N HIS A 425 -21.50 37.07 -1.21
CA HIS A 425 -20.19 36.48 -0.96
C HIS A 425 -20.00 35.21 -1.79
N LEU A 426 -21.06 34.38 -1.89
CA LEU A 426 -21.06 33.17 -2.70
C LEU A 426 -21.06 33.48 -4.20
N ALA A 427 -21.79 34.49 -4.65
CA ALA A 427 -21.76 34.95 -6.04
C ALA A 427 -20.34 35.34 -6.48
N ARG A 428 -19.66 36.16 -5.67
CA ARG A 428 -18.28 36.56 -5.92
C ARG A 428 -17.32 35.37 -5.89
N ALA A 429 -17.51 34.44 -4.94
CA ALA A 429 -16.67 33.26 -4.85
C ALA A 429 -16.86 32.29 -6.01
N VAL A 430 -18.10 32.06 -6.45
CA VAL A 430 -18.41 31.24 -7.63
C VAL A 430 -17.85 31.87 -8.89
N TRP A 431 -17.99 33.20 -9.04
CA TRP A 431 -17.41 33.93 -10.16
C TRP A 431 -15.89 33.75 -10.24
N ALA A 432 -15.20 33.92 -9.11
CA ALA A 432 -13.76 33.73 -9.03
C ALA A 432 -13.33 32.28 -9.35
N GLU A 433 -14.12 31.28 -8.90
CA GLU A 433 -13.83 29.87 -9.16
C GLU A 433 -13.96 29.52 -10.65
N LEU A 434 -15.03 30.02 -11.31
CA LEU A 434 -15.21 29.83 -12.75
C LEU A 434 -14.12 30.54 -13.56
N GLY A 435 -13.60 31.68 -13.06
CA GLY A 435 -12.54 32.47 -13.70
C GLY A 435 -11.18 31.78 -13.77
N LYS A 436 -10.93 30.77 -12.98
CA LYS A 436 -9.66 30.03 -12.97
C LYS A 436 -9.34 29.33 -14.30
N GLU A 437 -10.34 29.05 -15.11
CA GLU A 437 -10.16 28.37 -16.41
C GLU A 437 -9.64 29.29 -17.53
N ASN A 438 -9.22 30.53 -17.23
CA ASN A 438 -8.72 31.52 -18.22
C ASN A 438 -9.67 31.77 -19.40
N ARG A 439 -10.98 31.62 -19.19
CA ARG A 439 -12.01 31.90 -20.19
C ARG A 439 -12.87 33.10 -19.81
N GLN A 440 -13.42 33.78 -20.78
CA GLN A 440 -14.41 34.82 -20.51
C GLN A 440 -15.69 34.18 -19.95
N ILE A 441 -16.01 34.51 -18.70
CA ILE A 441 -17.20 34.05 -18.03
C ILE A 441 -18.36 34.99 -18.36
N ARG A 442 -19.50 34.41 -18.69
CA ARG A 442 -20.74 35.17 -18.86
C ARG A 442 -21.52 35.17 -17.54
N ARG A 443 -22.17 36.28 -17.24
CA ARG A 443 -23.06 36.39 -16.05
C ARG A 443 -24.11 35.28 -15.98
N SER A 444 -24.59 34.78 -17.13
CA SER A 444 -25.53 33.64 -17.20
C SER A 444 -24.96 32.32 -16.65
N GLU A 445 -23.63 32.17 -16.55
CA GLU A 445 -23.01 30.93 -16.04
C GLU A 445 -23.04 30.83 -14.51
N VAL A 446 -23.27 31.93 -13.81
CA VAL A 446 -23.51 32.00 -12.37
C VAL A 446 -25.01 31.98 -12.03
N GLY A 447 -25.87 31.83 -13.04
CA GLY A 447 -27.32 31.66 -12.86
C GLY A 447 -27.96 32.79 -12.05
N SER A 448 -28.83 32.43 -11.08
CA SER A 448 -29.50 33.40 -10.21
C SER A 448 -28.55 34.24 -9.35
N LEU A 449 -27.36 33.73 -9.05
CA LEU A 449 -26.33 34.48 -8.31
C LEU A 449 -25.81 35.71 -9.08
N ALA A 450 -26.06 35.81 -10.39
CA ALA A 450 -25.68 36.99 -11.18
C ALA A 450 -26.32 38.30 -10.66
N ALA A 451 -27.49 38.21 -10.03
CA ALA A 451 -28.16 39.36 -9.43
C ALA A 451 -27.43 39.92 -8.19
N HIS A 452 -26.55 39.12 -7.59
CA HIS A 452 -25.78 39.47 -6.39
C HIS A 452 -24.32 39.84 -6.70
N LEU A 453 -23.92 39.84 -7.98
CA LEU A 453 -22.64 40.36 -8.40
C LEU A 453 -22.76 41.89 -8.49
N GLU A 454 -21.95 42.60 -7.70
CA GLU A 454 -21.82 44.05 -7.84
C GLU A 454 -21.36 44.40 -9.27
N GLU A 455 -21.92 45.48 -9.86
CA GLU A 455 -21.37 46.03 -11.09
C GLU A 455 -20.00 46.58 -10.74
N GLU A 456 -18.94 45.95 -11.22
CA GLU A 456 -17.61 46.59 -11.20
C GLU A 456 -17.73 47.88 -11.97
N ALA A 457 -17.62 48.99 -11.24
CA ALA A 457 -17.58 50.34 -11.77
C ALA A 457 -16.26 50.57 -12.51
#